data_7970f04e6a7f5365b27af0e16ea32509
#
_entry.id   7970f04e6a7f5365b27af0e16ea32509
#
_cell.length_a   1.000
_cell.length_b   1.000
_cell.length_c   1.000
_cell.angle_alpha   90.00
_cell.angle_beta   90.00
_cell.angle_gamma   90.00
#
_symmetry.space_group_name_H-M   'P 1'
#
loop_
_entity.id
_entity.type
_entity.pdbx_description
1 polymer ?
#
loop_
_entity_poly.entity_id
_entity_poly.type
_entity_poly.pdbx_seq_one_letter_code
_entity_poly.pdbx_strand_id
1 'polypeptide(L)'
;DLAHASRRGRDSLPALGFAIAAVVLLDPFQARDPGFALSVLATAGLLLFAPRIKPTILAAPIAAMVFCSPIIIALSGYISPMSVLANVLAAPAVTPITIVGFIAALIAPLTPLGAQLLVALIKPFALWITVIAEWTARFPVFTLRTGLYGFITALVLIALLVWGRRKAAAALLVLILAFTWLQRFPAGDWQIANCDIGQGDALVLNLHNKRAIVIDVGPDPELIDRCLH
;
A
#
# COMPACT_ATOMS: atom_id res chain seq x y z
N ASP A 1 5.97 -6.63 31.06
CA ASP A 1 5.90 -7.56 29.94
C ASP A 1 6.30 -7.01 28.56
N LEU A 2 6.50 -5.67 28.42
CA LEU A 2 7.11 -5.08 27.23
C LEU A 2 8.55 -5.55 27.00
N ALA A 3 9.29 -5.85 28.07
CA ALA A 3 10.64 -6.37 28.00
C ALA A 3 10.70 -7.81 27.39
N HIS A 4 9.70 -8.64 27.68
CA HIS A 4 9.60 -9.99 27.12
C HIS A 4 9.18 -9.99 25.64
N ALA A 5 8.25 -9.11 25.24
CA ALA A 5 7.87 -8.92 23.85
C ALA A 5 9.03 -8.37 23.00
N SER A 6 9.81 -7.44 23.56
CA SER A 6 11.00 -6.88 22.91
C SER A 6 12.15 -7.91 22.75
N ARG A 7 12.31 -8.83 23.70
CA ARG A 7 13.28 -9.92 23.57
C ARG A 7 12.90 -10.91 22.48
N ARG A 8 11.64 -11.39 22.43
CA ARG A 8 11.16 -12.28 21.36
C ARG A 8 11.35 -11.70 19.97
N GLY A 9 11.09 -10.41 19.78
CA GLY A 9 11.32 -9.74 18.49
C GLY A 9 12.79 -9.72 18.09
N ARG A 10 13.72 -9.52 19.06
CA ARG A 10 15.16 -9.51 18.78
C ARG A 10 15.71 -10.91 18.48
N ASP A 11 15.15 -11.95 19.09
CA ASP A 11 15.53 -13.34 18.83
C ASP A 11 15.05 -13.84 17.47
N SER A 12 14.01 -13.21 16.89
CA SER A 12 13.46 -13.55 15.57
C SER A 12 14.16 -12.83 14.40
N LEU A 13 14.96 -11.78 14.65
CA LEU A 13 15.70 -11.07 13.61
C LEU A 13 16.75 -11.93 12.90
N PRO A 14 17.53 -12.78 13.59
CA PRO A 14 18.46 -13.70 12.93
C PRO A 14 17.72 -14.67 11.99
N ALA A 15 16.54 -15.16 12.38
CA ALA A 15 15.73 -16.04 11.54
C ALA A 15 15.23 -15.31 10.27
N LEU A 16 14.82 -14.05 10.40
CA LEU A 16 14.48 -13.22 9.25
C LEU A 16 15.69 -13.00 8.34
N GLY A 17 16.85 -12.67 8.91
CA GLY A 17 18.09 -12.51 8.15
C GLY A 17 18.51 -13.77 7.40
N PHE A 18 18.38 -14.93 8.04
CA PHE A 18 18.64 -16.21 7.39
C PHE A 18 17.66 -16.49 6.24
N ALA A 19 16.36 -16.22 6.45
CA ALA A 19 15.36 -16.41 5.40
C ALA A 19 15.62 -15.50 4.20
N ILE A 20 15.98 -14.22 4.42
CA ILE A 20 16.38 -13.29 3.36
C ILE A 20 17.59 -13.84 2.59
N ALA A 21 18.64 -14.25 3.31
CA ALA A 21 19.84 -14.78 2.69
C ALA A 21 19.54 -16.05 1.88
N ALA A 22 18.73 -16.96 2.40
CA ALA A 22 18.36 -18.19 1.70
C ALA A 22 17.60 -17.88 0.38
N VAL A 23 16.62 -16.99 0.42
CA VAL A 23 15.85 -16.63 -0.78
C VAL A 23 16.73 -15.95 -1.82
N VAL A 24 17.58 -14.99 -1.43
CA VAL A 24 18.44 -14.26 -2.37
C VAL A 24 19.56 -15.16 -2.93
N LEU A 25 20.03 -16.15 -2.17
CA LEU A 25 20.99 -17.12 -2.67
C LEU A 25 20.38 -18.09 -3.69
N LEU A 26 19.11 -18.46 -3.52
CA LEU A 26 18.40 -19.33 -4.45
C LEU A 26 17.98 -18.57 -5.72
N ASP A 27 17.54 -17.34 -5.57
CA ASP A 27 17.16 -16.45 -6.68
C ASP A 27 17.65 -15.01 -6.42
N PRO A 28 18.82 -14.61 -6.97
CA PRO A 28 19.36 -13.27 -6.78
C PRO A 28 18.48 -12.14 -7.30
N PHE A 29 17.55 -12.41 -8.23
CA PHE A 29 16.64 -11.39 -8.78
C PHE A 29 15.61 -10.93 -7.73
N GLN A 30 15.31 -11.76 -6.74
CA GLN A 30 14.43 -11.38 -5.62
C GLN A 30 14.93 -10.14 -4.85
N ALA A 31 16.25 -9.92 -4.81
CA ALA A 31 16.80 -8.73 -4.17
C ALA A 31 16.36 -7.40 -4.82
N ARG A 32 15.87 -7.43 -6.05
CA ARG A 32 15.32 -6.27 -6.79
C ARG A 32 13.81 -6.26 -6.86
N ASP A 33 13.15 -7.31 -6.38
CA ASP A 33 11.70 -7.42 -6.39
C ASP A 33 11.08 -6.55 -5.27
N PRO A 34 10.21 -5.56 -5.62
CA PRO A 34 9.56 -4.73 -4.63
C PRO A 34 8.64 -5.52 -3.70
N GLY A 35 8.00 -6.59 -4.18
CA GLY A 35 7.14 -7.45 -3.37
C GLY A 35 7.92 -8.17 -2.29
N PHE A 36 9.11 -8.68 -2.63
CA PHE A 36 10.02 -9.27 -1.64
C PHE A 36 10.46 -8.23 -0.60
N ALA A 37 10.86 -7.05 -1.04
CA ALA A 37 11.26 -5.97 -0.14
C ALA A 37 10.12 -5.54 0.80
N LEU A 38 8.88 -5.43 0.30
CA LEU A 38 7.69 -5.14 1.12
C LEU A 38 7.43 -6.22 2.16
N SER A 39 7.56 -7.51 1.80
CA SER A 39 7.39 -8.63 2.72
C SER A 39 8.42 -8.62 3.85
N VAL A 40 9.69 -8.38 3.51
CA VAL A 40 10.78 -8.26 4.48
C VAL A 40 10.55 -7.08 5.43
N LEU A 41 10.19 -5.90 4.88
CA LEU A 41 9.95 -4.70 5.68
C LEU A 41 8.72 -4.83 6.58
N ALA A 42 7.63 -5.43 6.09
CA ALA A 42 6.45 -5.70 6.90
C ALA A 42 6.80 -6.60 8.09
N THR A 43 7.55 -7.69 7.84
CA THR A 43 7.99 -8.61 8.89
C THR A 43 8.93 -7.93 9.89
N ALA A 44 9.90 -7.16 9.41
CA ALA A 44 10.79 -6.38 10.27
C ALA A 44 10.01 -5.36 11.12
N GLY A 45 9.04 -4.67 10.53
CA GLY A 45 8.15 -3.74 11.23
C GLY A 45 7.36 -4.43 12.34
N LEU A 46 6.80 -5.60 12.07
CA LEU A 46 6.08 -6.40 13.07
C LEU A 46 7.00 -6.83 14.22
N LEU A 47 8.21 -7.24 13.94
CA LEU A 47 9.16 -7.70 14.97
C LEU A 47 9.72 -6.55 15.81
N LEU A 48 10.04 -5.43 15.17
CA LEU A 48 10.76 -4.32 15.83
C LEU A 48 9.83 -3.25 16.40
N PHE A 49 8.75 -2.96 15.71
CA PHE A 49 7.93 -1.78 15.98
C PHE A 49 6.56 -2.10 16.58
N ALA A 50 5.88 -3.17 16.12
CA ALA A 50 4.57 -3.55 16.63
C ALA A 50 4.52 -3.75 18.16
N PRO A 51 5.54 -4.31 18.84
CA PRO A 51 5.49 -4.47 20.30
C PRO A 51 5.43 -3.15 21.07
N ARG A 52 5.77 -2.02 20.44
CA ARG A 52 5.76 -0.69 21.04
C ARG A 52 4.44 0.06 20.89
N ILE A 53 3.53 -0.47 20.07
CA ILE A 53 2.25 0.19 19.75
C ILE A 53 1.15 -0.35 20.64
N LYS A 54 0.36 0.55 21.18
CA LYS A 54 -0.88 0.23 21.90
C LYS A 54 -2.04 1.07 21.30
N PRO A 55 -3.23 0.51 21.14
CA PRO A 55 -3.66 -0.87 21.45
C PRO A 55 -3.12 -1.91 20.46
N THR A 56 -2.97 -3.15 20.89
CA THR A 56 -2.34 -4.24 20.14
C THR A 56 -3.01 -4.54 18.79
N ILE A 57 -4.32 -4.30 18.67
CA ILE A 57 -5.08 -4.50 17.43
C ILE A 57 -4.60 -3.59 16.29
N LEU A 58 -4.08 -2.41 16.60
CA LEU A 58 -3.54 -1.46 15.63
C LEU A 58 -2.05 -1.67 15.37
N ALA A 59 -1.38 -2.47 16.21
CA ALA A 59 0.08 -2.62 16.18
C ALA A 59 0.59 -3.15 14.84
N ALA A 60 0.00 -4.23 14.34
CA ALA A 60 0.41 -4.86 13.09
C ALA A 60 0.13 -3.96 11.87
N PRO A 61 -1.09 -3.42 11.65
CA PRO A 61 -1.35 -2.52 10.51
C PRO A 61 -0.50 -1.25 10.51
N ILE A 62 -0.30 -0.63 11.68
CA ILE A 62 0.54 0.59 11.77
C ILE A 62 2.01 0.25 11.49
N ALA A 63 2.54 -0.83 12.07
CA ALA A 63 3.92 -1.23 11.84
C ALA A 63 4.17 -1.54 10.36
N ALA A 64 3.29 -2.29 9.72
CA ALA A 64 3.37 -2.59 8.30
C ALA A 64 3.28 -1.30 7.46
N MET A 65 2.30 -0.43 7.73
CA MET A 65 2.17 0.83 7.00
C MET A 65 3.44 1.68 7.10
N VAL A 66 4.00 1.86 8.30
CA VAL A 66 5.19 2.69 8.51
C VAL A 66 6.41 2.11 7.78
N PHE A 67 6.65 0.81 7.91
CA PHE A 67 7.84 0.18 7.32
C PHE A 67 7.74 0.00 5.79
N CYS A 68 6.54 -0.25 5.26
CA CYS A 68 6.33 -0.42 3.84
C CYS A 68 6.13 0.91 3.09
N SER A 69 5.75 1.99 3.78
CA SER A 69 5.43 3.27 3.14
C SER A 69 6.53 3.84 2.24
N PRO A 70 7.85 3.73 2.53
CA PRO A 70 8.87 4.25 1.62
C PRO A 70 8.83 3.58 0.25
N ILE A 71 8.65 2.26 0.21
CA ILE A 71 8.57 1.52 -1.06
C ILE A 71 7.23 1.77 -1.74
N ILE A 72 6.12 1.76 -0.99
CA ILE A 72 4.79 2.05 -1.54
C ILE A 72 4.78 3.43 -2.19
N ILE A 73 5.28 4.47 -1.52
CA ILE A 73 5.36 5.82 -2.06
C ILE A 73 6.28 5.87 -3.29
N ALA A 74 7.41 5.16 -3.27
CA ALA A 74 8.31 5.11 -4.41
C ALA A 74 7.65 4.50 -5.66
N LEU A 75 6.80 3.50 -5.48
CA LEU A 75 6.13 2.77 -6.56
C LEU A 75 4.86 3.47 -7.03
N SER A 76 3.96 3.81 -6.10
CA SER A 76 2.61 4.29 -6.42
C SER A 76 2.43 5.80 -6.27
N GLY A 77 3.34 6.48 -5.55
CA GLY A 77 3.24 7.92 -5.33
C GLY A 77 2.14 8.34 -4.36
N TYR A 78 1.48 7.42 -3.69
CA TYR A 78 0.44 7.79 -2.72
C TYR A 78 0.50 6.91 -1.46
N ILE A 79 -0.07 7.42 -0.39
CA ILE A 79 -0.32 6.70 0.87
C ILE A 79 -1.69 7.06 1.41
N SER A 80 -2.43 6.04 1.85
CA SER A 80 -3.74 6.23 2.48
C SER A 80 -3.66 5.89 3.97
N PRO A 81 -3.87 6.84 4.88
CA PRO A 81 -3.96 6.54 6.31
C PRO A 81 -5.14 5.63 6.65
N MET A 82 -6.18 5.64 5.80
CA MET A 82 -7.34 4.76 5.94
C MET A 82 -6.99 3.29 5.75
N SER A 83 -5.84 2.97 5.14
CA SER A 83 -5.37 1.59 4.99
C SER A 83 -5.20 0.87 6.34
N VAL A 84 -4.82 1.58 7.40
CA VAL A 84 -4.72 1.01 8.76
C VAL A 84 -6.09 0.56 9.24
N LEU A 85 -7.09 1.42 9.12
CA LEU A 85 -8.46 1.11 9.52
C LEU A 85 -9.06 0.00 8.65
N ALA A 86 -8.85 0.07 7.34
CA ALA A 86 -9.28 -0.97 6.41
C ALA A 86 -8.71 -2.35 6.78
N ASN A 87 -7.42 -2.43 7.08
CA ASN A 87 -6.77 -3.68 7.47
C ASN A 87 -7.30 -4.22 8.81
N VAL A 88 -7.57 -3.35 9.79
CA VAL A 88 -8.17 -3.76 11.08
C VAL A 88 -9.58 -4.32 10.88
N LEU A 89 -10.40 -3.65 10.08
CA LEU A 89 -11.78 -4.07 9.81
C LEU A 89 -11.84 -5.32 8.93
N ALA A 90 -10.88 -5.50 8.01
CA ALA A 90 -10.80 -6.68 7.15
C ALA A 90 -10.21 -7.92 7.87
N ALA A 91 -9.39 -7.73 8.89
CA ALA A 91 -8.67 -8.81 9.57
C ALA A 91 -9.55 -10.01 10.00
N PRO A 92 -10.76 -9.82 10.57
CA PRO A 92 -11.62 -10.96 10.93
C PRO A 92 -12.05 -11.83 9.73
N ALA A 93 -12.18 -11.23 8.55
CA ALA A 93 -12.60 -11.92 7.35
C ALA A 93 -11.45 -12.65 6.63
N VAL A 94 -10.21 -12.19 6.80
CA VAL A 94 -9.03 -12.76 6.15
C VAL A 94 -8.80 -14.23 6.58
N THR A 95 -8.91 -14.52 7.87
CA THR A 95 -8.65 -15.86 8.42
C THR A 95 -9.59 -16.93 7.82
N PRO A 96 -10.93 -16.79 7.86
CA PRO A 96 -11.81 -17.77 7.27
C PRO A 96 -11.65 -17.88 5.75
N ILE A 97 -11.42 -16.76 5.05
CA ILE A 97 -11.18 -16.78 3.60
C ILE A 97 -9.92 -17.59 3.29
N THR A 98 -8.84 -17.36 4.01
CA THR A 98 -7.57 -18.04 3.75
C THR A 98 -7.67 -19.53 4.03
N ILE A 99 -8.23 -19.95 5.17
CA ILE A 99 -8.31 -21.35 5.55
C ILE A 99 -9.27 -22.11 4.62
N VAL A 100 -10.49 -21.62 4.47
CA VAL A 100 -11.51 -22.30 3.67
C VAL A 100 -11.18 -22.23 2.18
N GLY A 101 -10.63 -21.10 1.71
CA GLY A 101 -10.17 -20.94 0.33
C GLY A 101 -9.03 -21.89 -0.02
N PHE A 102 -8.07 -22.08 0.90
CA PHE A 102 -7.00 -23.06 0.70
C PHE A 102 -7.52 -24.49 0.63
N ILE A 103 -8.45 -24.86 1.53
CA ILE A 103 -9.09 -26.18 1.50
C ILE A 103 -9.87 -26.36 0.18
N ALA A 104 -10.64 -25.34 -0.24
CA ALA A 104 -11.37 -25.38 -1.50
C ALA A 104 -10.42 -25.59 -2.69
N ALA A 105 -9.27 -24.90 -2.71
CA ALA A 105 -8.28 -25.06 -3.76
C ALA A 105 -7.68 -26.48 -3.81
N LEU A 106 -7.41 -27.10 -2.65
CA LEU A 106 -6.88 -28.45 -2.58
C LEU A 106 -7.88 -29.51 -3.05
N ILE A 107 -9.17 -29.35 -2.76
CA ILE A 107 -10.18 -30.33 -3.14
C ILE A 107 -10.78 -30.09 -4.53
N ALA A 108 -10.58 -28.91 -5.13
CA ALA A 108 -11.14 -28.55 -6.42
C ALA A 108 -10.84 -29.57 -7.55
N PRO A 109 -9.62 -30.16 -7.66
CA PRO A 109 -9.33 -31.17 -8.66
C PRO A 109 -10.10 -32.48 -8.45
N LEU A 110 -10.48 -32.80 -7.20
CA LEU A 110 -11.17 -34.07 -6.82
C LEU A 110 -12.68 -33.89 -6.88
N THR A 111 -13.20 -32.83 -6.31
CA THR A 111 -14.64 -32.55 -6.19
C THR A 111 -14.93 -31.04 -6.47
N PRO A 112 -15.14 -30.68 -7.75
CA PRO A 112 -15.42 -29.28 -8.10
C PRO A 112 -16.66 -28.71 -7.41
N LEU A 113 -17.70 -29.54 -7.21
CA LEU A 113 -18.93 -29.13 -6.51
C LEU A 113 -18.66 -28.85 -5.03
N GLY A 114 -17.86 -29.68 -4.35
CA GLY A 114 -17.43 -29.45 -2.97
C GLY A 114 -16.64 -28.14 -2.82
N ALA A 115 -15.72 -27.86 -3.74
CA ALA A 115 -14.97 -26.61 -3.78
C ALA A 115 -15.89 -25.39 -3.96
N GLN A 116 -16.87 -25.46 -4.86
CA GLN A 116 -17.86 -24.40 -5.07
C GLN A 116 -18.70 -24.11 -3.82
N LEU A 117 -19.11 -25.13 -3.08
CA LEU A 117 -19.84 -24.96 -1.83
C LEU A 117 -18.99 -24.26 -0.76
N LEU A 118 -17.70 -24.60 -0.64
CA LEU A 118 -16.78 -23.92 0.28
C LEU A 118 -16.55 -22.46 -0.13
N VAL A 119 -16.40 -22.19 -1.41
CA VAL A 119 -16.28 -20.81 -1.93
C VAL A 119 -17.56 -20.02 -1.66
N ALA A 120 -18.74 -20.64 -1.84
CA ALA A 120 -20.00 -19.98 -1.52
C ALA A 120 -20.11 -19.62 -0.03
N LEU A 121 -19.58 -20.47 0.86
CA LEU A 121 -19.56 -20.23 2.31
C LEU A 121 -18.72 -19.01 2.69
N ILE A 122 -17.61 -18.75 2.00
CA ILE A 122 -16.72 -17.62 2.28
C ILE A 122 -17.11 -16.34 1.52
N LYS A 123 -18.04 -16.40 0.59
CA LYS A 123 -18.52 -15.25 -0.18
C LYS A 123 -18.93 -14.04 0.69
N PRO A 124 -19.66 -14.17 1.80
CA PRO A 124 -20.02 -13.04 2.64
C PRO A 124 -18.80 -12.32 3.26
N PHE A 125 -17.74 -13.07 3.59
CA PHE A 125 -16.51 -12.48 4.09
C PHE A 125 -15.76 -11.72 2.99
N ALA A 126 -15.78 -12.23 1.75
CA ALA A 126 -15.20 -11.52 0.61
C ALA A 126 -15.97 -10.22 0.32
N LEU A 127 -17.31 -10.26 0.34
CA LEU A 127 -18.15 -9.06 0.21
C LEU A 127 -17.90 -8.04 1.33
N TRP A 128 -17.67 -8.51 2.56
CA TRP A 128 -17.29 -7.63 3.67
C TRP A 128 -16.01 -6.86 3.37
N ILE A 129 -14.96 -7.52 2.86
CA ILE A 129 -13.71 -6.86 2.47
C ILE A 129 -13.95 -5.85 1.34
N THR A 130 -14.76 -6.20 0.33
CA THR A 130 -15.10 -5.31 -0.78
C THR A 130 -15.80 -4.04 -0.28
N VAL A 131 -16.78 -4.16 0.59
CA VAL A 131 -17.50 -3.02 1.18
C VAL A 131 -16.55 -2.11 1.96
N ILE A 132 -15.62 -2.69 2.76
CA ILE A 132 -14.62 -1.90 3.47
C ILE A 132 -13.71 -1.16 2.49
N ALA A 133 -13.26 -1.83 1.43
CA ALA A 133 -12.39 -1.25 0.42
C ALA A 133 -13.07 -0.08 -0.30
N GLU A 134 -14.30 -0.24 -0.75
CA GLU A 134 -15.10 0.80 -1.40
C GLU A 134 -15.37 1.98 -0.46
N TRP A 135 -15.67 1.71 0.81
CA TRP A 135 -15.89 2.75 1.80
C TRP A 135 -14.61 3.54 2.08
N THR A 136 -13.49 2.85 2.29
CA THR A 136 -12.20 3.49 2.58
C THR A 136 -11.60 4.21 1.36
N ALA A 137 -11.90 3.77 0.15
CA ALA A 137 -11.47 4.43 -1.09
C ALA A 137 -12.07 5.85 -1.29
N ARG A 138 -13.17 6.16 -0.60
CA ARG A 138 -13.80 7.50 -0.66
C ARG A 138 -13.03 8.57 0.12
N PHE A 139 -12.08 8.17 0.96
CA PHE A 139 -11.29 9.09 1.75
C PHE A 139 -10.07 9.59 0.97
N PRO A 140 -9.63 10.83 1.23
CA PRO A 140 -8.52 11.40 0.51
C PRO A 140 -7.22 10.61 0.78
N VAL A 141 -6.43 10.45 -0.27
CA VAL A 141 -5.07 9.91 -0.21
C VAL A 141 -4.06 11.04 -0.25
N PHE A 142 -2.92 10.86 0.41
CA PHE A 142 -1.80 11.79 0.30
C PHE A 142 -0.94 11.37 -0.89
N THR A 143 -0.86 12.24 -1.88
CA THR A 143 0.00 12.04 -3.05
C THR A 143 1.38 12.61 -2.80
N LEU A 144 2.40 11.86 -3.14
CA LEU A 144 3.81 12.22 -3.05
C LEU A 144 4.48 11.88 -4.38
N ARG A 145 5.62 12.49 -4.64
CA ARG A 145 6.35 12.21 -5.87
C ARG A 145 6.87 10.77 -5.87
N THR A 146 6.69 10.05 -6.97
CA THR A 146 7.19 8.67 -7.15
C THR A 146 8.71 8.60 -7.24
N GLY A 147 9.26 7.39 -7.21
CA GLY A 147 10.69 7.12 -7.38
C GLY A 147 11.53 7.48 -6.16
N LEU A 148 12.81 7.75 -6.40
CA LEU A 148 13.80 7.99 -5.35
C LEU A 148 13.45 9.18 -4.45
N TYR A 149 12.84 10.23 -4.99
CA TYR A 149 12.41 11.39 -4.20
C TYR A 149 11.33 11.02 -3.18
N GLY A 150 10.31 10.26 -3.60
CA GLY A 150 9.27 9.76 -2.69
C GLY A 150 9.83 8.85 -1.62
N PHE A 151 10.75 7.96 -1.99
CA PHE A 151 11.44 7.09 -1.04
C PHE A 151 12.20 7.87 0.03
N ILE A 152 13.06 8.83 -0.39
CA ILE A 152 13.84 9.66 0.54
C ILE A 152 12.93 10.51 1.43
N THR A 153 11.89 11.14 0.88
CA THR A 153 10.97 11.96 1.67
C THR A 153 10.24 11.13 2.72
N ALA A 154 9.82 9.92 2.39
CA ALA A 154 9.20 9.01 3.35
C ALA A 154 10.16 8.60 4.47
N LEU A 155 11.41 8.27 4.14
CA LEU A 155 12.44 7.93 5.12
C LEU A 155 12.73 9.10 6.07
N VAL A 156 12.84 10.33 5.53
CA VAL A 156 13.08 11.53 6.35
C VAL A 156 11.91 11.80 7.29
N LEU A 157 10.67 11.68 6.81
CA LEU A 157 9.48 11.84 7.65
C LEU A 157 9.45 10.81 8.78
N ILE A 158 9.73 9.54 8.48
CA ILE A 158 9.80 8.48 9.49
C ILE A 158 10.91 8.75 10.50
N ALA A 159 12.10 9.14 10.04
CA ALA A 159 13.23 9.48 10.91
C ALA A 159 12.90 10.63 11.88
N LEU A 160 12.27 11.70 11.38
CA LEU A 160 11.85 12.84 12.20
C LEU A 160 10.80 12.43 13.24
N LEU A 161 9.87 11.54 12.88
CA LEU A 161 8.86 11.02 13.81
C LEU A 161 9.50 10.14 14.89
N VAL A 162 10.44 9.27 14.53
CA VAL A 162 11.15 8.38 15.46
C VAL A 162 12.02 9.18 16.43
N TRP A 163 12.68 10.25 15.98
CA TRP A 163 13.49 11.15 16.83
C TRP A 163 12.65 12.15 17.63
N GLY A 164 11.34 11.99 17.64
CA GLY A 164 10.42 12.83 18.43
C GLY A 164 10.25 14.25 17.91
N ARG A 165 10.78 14.60 16.74
CA ARG A 165 10.67 15.92 16.11
C ARG A 165 9.34 16.08 15.36
N ARG A 166 8.23 15.83 16.05
CA ARG A 166 6.88 15.82 15.45
C ARG A 166 6.53 17.13 14.75
N LYS A 167 6.93 18.27 15.31
CA LYS A 167 6.68 19.59 14.71
C LYS A 167 7.43 19.75 13.37
N ALA A 168 8.68 19.28 13.30
CA ALA A 168 9.47 19.32 12.08
C ALA A 168 8.91 18.35 11.02
N ALA A 169 8.48 17.15 11.41
CA ALA A 169 7.82 16.20 10.52
C ALA A 169 6.50 16.78 9.97
N ALA A 170 5.68 17.40 10.82
CA ALA A 170 4.44 18.04 10.39
C ALA A 170 4.69 19.22 9.44
N ALA A 171 5.66 20.08 9.75
CA ALA A 171 6.03 21.20 8.87
C ALA A 171 6.54 20.72 7.51
N LEU A 172 7.40 19.69 7.49
CA LEU A 172 7.89 19.09 6.24
C LEU A 172 6.75 18.49 5.43
N LEU A 173 5.83 17.75 6.09
CA LEU A 173 4.66 17.17 5.42
C LEU A 173 3.78 18.26 4.80
N VAL A 174 3.49 19.34 5.54
CA VAL A 174 2.70 20.47 5.01
C VAL A 174 3.39 21.12 3.82
N LEU A 175 4.70 21.35 3.89
CA LEU A 175 5.47 21.90 2.77
C LEU A 175 5.42 20.99 1.54
N ILE A 176 5.57 19.69 1.72
CA ILE A 176 5.49 18.72 0.60
C ILE A 176 4.08 18.75 -0.01
N LEU A 177 3.03 18.70 0.82
CA LEU A 177 1.65 18.73 0.34
C LEU A 177 1.32 20.05 -0.36
N ALA A 178 1.76 21.17 0.16
CA ALA A 178 1.61 22.47 -0.49
C ALA A 178 2.33 22.51 -1.84
N PHE A 179 3.56 22.00 -1.90
CA PHE A 179 4.34 21.96 -3.13
C PHE A 179 3.73 21.02 -4.18
N THR A 180 3.28 19.84 -3.79
CA THR A 180 2.58 18.90 -4.69
C THR A 180 1.26 19.48 -5.17
N TRP A 181 0.54 20.21 -4.31
CA TRP A 181 -0.71 20.88 -4.69
C TRP A 181 -0.46 22.01 -5.70
N LEU A 182 0.59 22.82 -5.50
CA LEU A 182 0.98 23.87 -6.45
C LEU A 182 1.43 23.33 -7.82
N GLN A 183 1.99 22.11 -7.85
CA GLN A 183 2.44 21.46 -9.08
C GLN A 183 1.38 20.51 -9.69
N ARG A 184 0.17 20.49 -9.14
CA ARG A 184 -0.90 19.57 -9.57
C ARG A 184 -1.34 19.78 -11.02
N PHE A 185 -1.22 21.02 -11.50
CA PHE A 185 -1.56 21.34 -12.88
C PHE A 185 -0.29 21.68 -13.65
N PRO A 186 -0.12 21.15 -14.87
CA PRO A 186 1.00 21.53 -15.72
C PRO A 186 0.92 23.02 -16.02
N ALA A 187 1.99 23.76 -15.69
CA ALA A 187 2.10 25.17 -16.03
C ALA A 187 2.69 25.30 -17.43
N GLY A 188 2.09 26.15 -18.27
CA GLY A 188 2.62 26.49 -19.60
C GLY A 188 2.15 25.56 -20.74
N ASP A 189 2.93 25.51 -21.81
CA ASP A 189 2.59 24.76 -23.05
C ASP A 189 2.94 23.28 -22.92
N TRP A 190 2.16 22.55 -22.12
CA TRP A 190 2.30 21.10 -22.06
C TRP A 190 1.80 20.46 -23.36
N GLN A 191 2.51 19.45 -23.85
CA GLN A 191 2.16 18.71 -25.06
C GLN A 191 1.50 17.36 -24.74
N ILE A 192 1.93 16.72 -23.65
CA ILE A 192 1.47 15.41 -23.22
C ILE A 192 1.22 15.45 -21.72
N ALA A 193 0.08 14.95 -21.29
CA ALA A 193 -0.26 14.74 -19.88
C ALA A 193 -0.75 13.31 -19.68
N ASN A 194 -0.36 12.70 -18.55
CA ASN A 194 -0.92 11.42 -18.12
C ASN A 194 -1.93 11.70 -17.01
N CYS A 195 -3.16 11.24 -17.20
CA CYS A 195 -4.23 11.41 -16.23
C CYS A 195 -4.27 10.26 -15.24
N ASP A 196 -4.46 10.59 -13.97
CA ASP A 196 -4.74 9.58 -12.94
C ASP A 196 -6.23 9.17 -13.03
N ILE A 197 -6.45 8.03 -13.68
CA ILE A 197 -7.78 7.44 -13.90
C ILE A 197 -8.01 6.19 -13.03
N GLY A 198 -7.20 6.02 -11.98
CA GLY A 198 -7.28 4.89 -11.06
C GLY A 198 -6.72 3.61 -11.66
N GLN A 199 -7.54 2.76 -12.25
CA GLN A 199 -7.11 1.53 -12.88
C GLN A 199 -6.97 1.71 -14.40
N GLY A 200 -5.74 1.61 -14.93
CA GLY A 200 -5.40 1.85 -16.32
C GLY A 200 -4.60 3.15 -16.51
N ASP A 201 -4.31 3.46 -17.75
CA ASP A 201 -3.58 4.67 -18.16
C ASP A 201 -4.49 5.54 -19.03
N ALA A 202 -4.35 6.85 -18.94
CA ALA A 202 -4.95 7.77 -19.90
C ALA A 202 -3.94 8.84 -20.29
N LEU A 203 -3.65 8.90 -21.56
CA LEU A 203 -2.72 9.86 -22.12
C LEU A 203 -3.48 10.95 -22.88
N VAL A 204 -3.22 12.20 -22.56
CA VAL A 204 -3.81 13.36 -23.21
C VAL A 204 -2.75 14.10 -24.00
N LEU A 205 -2.95 14.22 -25.32
CA LEU A 205 -2.12 15.03 -26.21
C LEU A 205 -2.82 16.38 -26.44
N ASN A 206 -2.14 17.47 -26.09
CA ASN A 206 -2.67 18.82 -26.30
C ASN A 206 -2.47 19.24 -27.76
N LEU A 207 -3.56 19.50 -28.46
CA LEU A 207 -3.55 20.00 -29.84
C LEU A 207 -3.72 21.53 -29.92
N HIS A 208 -3.66 22.24 -28.77
CA HIS A 208 -3.96 23.67 -28.65
C HIS A 208 -5.44 23.98 -29.05
N ASN A 209 -5.83 25.23 -28.89
CA ASN A 209 -7.19 25.70 -29.18
C ASN A 209 -8.32 24.88 -28.52
N LYS A 210 -8.10 24.45 -27.25
CA LYS A 210 -9.06 23.63 -26.47
C LYS A 210 -9.40 22.31 -27.13
N ARG A 211 -8.46 21.71 -27.87
CA ARG A 211 -8.59 20.38 -28.47
C ARG A 211 -7.52 19.46 -27.88
N ALA A 212 -7.90 18.23 -27.61
CA ALA A 212 -7.01 17.20 -27.14
C ALA A 212 -7.35 15.85 -27.81
N ILE A 213 -6.34 15.02 -27.98
CA ILE A 213 -6.51 13.60 -28.28
C ILE A 213 -6.32 12.85 -26.97
N VAL A 214 -7.28 12.02 -26.61
CA VAL A 214 -7.20 11.15 -25.45
C VAL A 214 -6.99 9.72 -25.94
N ILE A 215 -5.94 9.08 -25.42
CA ILE A 215 -5.59 7.69 -25.73
C ILE A 215 -5.81 6.90 -24.44
N ASP A 216 -6.70 5.93 -24.51
CA ASP A 216 -7.26 5.23 -23.37
C ASP A 216 -8.00 6.17 -22.39
N VAL A 217 -9.01 5.66 -21.72
CA VAL A 217 -9.82 6.46 -20.80
C VAL A 217 -10.11 5.72 -19.49
N GLY A 218 -9.60 4.47 -19.36
CA GLY A 218 -9.90 3.61 -18.22
C GLY A 218 -11.38 3.24 -18.12
N PRO A 219 -11.73 2.50 -17.05
CA PRO A 219 -13.10 2.00 -16.88
C PRO A 219 -14.07 3.04 -16.29
N ASP A 220 -13.57 4.12 -15.68
CA ASP A 220 -14.40 5.12 -14.98
C ASP A 220 -14.40 6.47 -15.73
N PRO A 221 -15.53 6.86 -16.34
CA PRO A 221 -15.63 8.09 -17.10
C PRO A 221 -15.52 9.36 -16.23
N GLU A 222 -15.83 9.28 -14.92
CA GLU A 222 -15.73 10.45 -14.04
C GLU A 222 -14.28 10.86 -13.77
N LEU A 223 -13.36 9.90 -13.77
CA LEU A 223 -11.94 10.17 -13.49
C LEU A 223 -11.28 10.89 -14.66
N ILE A 224 -11.55 10.46 -15.90
CA ILE A 224 -11.03 11.15 -17.07
C ILE A 224 -11.67 12.54 -17.25
N ASP A 225 -12.94 12.70 -16.96
CA ASP A 225 -13.63 13.99 -17.04
C ASP A 225 -13.00 15.03 -16.09
N ARG A 226 -12.67 14.62 -14.85
CA ARG A 226 -11.95 15.49 -13.89
C ARG A 226 -10.55 15.91 -14.35
N CYS A 227 -9.91 15.10 -15.18
CA CYS A 227 -8.60 15.43 -15.71
C CYS A 227 -8.68 16.43 -16.87
N LEU A 228 -9.76 16.38 -17.65
CA LEU A 228 -9.96 17.22 -18.84
C LEU A 228 -10.53 18.61 -18.51
N HIS A 229 -11.13 18.78 -17.33
CA HIS A 229 -11.73 20.04 -16.83
C HIS A 229 -10.89 20.65 -15.72
#